data_d2c4ea98a7e2139f27f5c20c629c93a9
#
_entry.id   d2c4ea98a7e2139f27f5c20c629c93a9
#
_cell.length_a   1.000
_cell.length_b   1.000
_cell.length_c   1.000
_cell.angle_alpha   90.00
_cell.angle_beta   90.00
_cell.angle_gamma   90.00
#
_symmetry.space_group_name_H-M   'P 1'
#
loop_
_entity.id
_entity.type
_entity.pdbx_description
1 polymer ?
#
loop_
_entity_poly.entity_id
_entity_poly.type
_entity_poly.pdbx_seq_one_letter_code
_entity_poly.pdbx_strand_id
1 'polypeptide(L)'
;MAERLVQKVQVPALPIPKAGPLKEYLDALNNILRLFFNLLSSGINSVFGEYGGRFIESPNAKFFSTVDQNASVINTAYALQFENTYLGEAISVTGSPKTRITPTHSGVYNFELSVELTSSSASAKEVSFWVRRSGVDIANTGRLHVVSGSGGVDDFGYSFTIDIQAGQYIELMWATDDTNITVDYQA
;
A
#
# COMPACT_ATOMS: atom_id res chain seq x y z
N MET A 1 15.82 -6.14 -3.86
CA MET A 1 15.61 -7.61 -4.02
C MET A 1 15.14 -7.85 -5.44
N ALA A 2 15.65 -8.91 -6.11
CA ALA A 2 15.19 -9.20 -7.46
C ALA A 2 13.77 -9.77 -7.37
N GLU A 3 12.85 -9.15 -8.10
CA GLU A 3 11.49 -9.64 -8.28
C GLU A 3 11.55 -11.09 -8.78
N ARG A 4 11.09 -12.04 -7.97
CA ARG A 4 10.89 -13.42 -8.41
C ARG A 4 9.64 -13.46 -9.28
N LEU A 5 9.82 -13.13 -10.54
CA LEU A 5 8.78 -13.40 -11.54
C LEU A 5 8.55 -14.91 -11.58
N VAL A 6 7.38 -15.32 -11.15
CA VAL A 6 6.94 -16.71 -11.33
C VAL A 6 6.86 -16.97 -12.83
N GLN A 7 7.73 -17.84 -13.33
CA GLN A 7 7.72 -18.20 -14.75
C GLN A 7 6.36 -18.80 -15.12
N LYS A 8 5.79 -18.33 -16.24
CA LYS A 8 4.56 -18.94 -16.78
C LYS A 8 4.75 -20.44 -16.96
N VAL A 9 3.82 -21.19 -16.42
CA VAL A 9 3.77 -22.65 -16.63
C VAL A 9 3.49 -22.91 -18.10
N GLN A 10 4.40 -23.60 -18.76
CA GLN A 10 4.25 -24.01 -20.16
C GLN A 10 3.67 -25.42 -20.24
N VAL A 11 2.76 -25.60 -21.20
CA VAL A 11 2.21 -26.92 -21.50
C VAL A 11 3.33 -27.80 -22.11
N PRO A 12 3.59 -29.00 -21.59
CA PRO A 12 4.58 -29.89 -22.16
C PRO A 12 4.21 -30.31 -23.59
N ALA A 13 5.20 -30.40 -24.46
CA ALA A 13 5.00 -30.98 -25.78
C ALA A 13 4.71 -32.51 -25.66
N LEU A 14 3.54 -32.91 -26.09
CA LEU A 14 3.17 -34.34 -26.11
C LEU A 14 3.71 -35.01 -27.40
N PRO A 15 4.19 -36.25 -27.32
CA PRO A 15 4.69 -36.96 -28.48
C PRO A 15 3.59 -37.18 -29.52
N ILE A 16 3.96 -37.16 -30.80
CA ILE A 16 3.06 -37.46 -31.89
C ILE A 16 3.04 -38.99 -32.10
N PRO A 17 1.86 -39.66 -32.01
CA PRO A 17 1.76 -41.09 -32.22
C PRO A 17 2.21 -41.49 -33.62
N LYS A 18 3.00 -42.57 -33.71
CA LYS A 18 3.37 -43.15 -34.99
C LYS A 18 2.19 -43.87 -35.63
N ALA A 19 2.18 -43.94 -36.97
CA ALA A 19 1.17 -44.69 -37.69
C ALA A 19 1.13 -46.17 -37.25
N GLY A 20 -0.08 -46.70 -37.03
CA GLY A 20 -0.28 -48.06 -36.56
C GLY A 20 -1.72 -48.27 -36.04
N PRO A 21 -2.12 -49.49 -35.70
CA PRO A 21 -3.50 -49.84 -35.33
C PRO A 21 -4.00 -49.11 -34.05
N LEU A 22 -3.11 -48.62 -33.21
CA LEU A 22 -3.44 -47.87 -31.99
C LEU A 22 -3.38 -46.37 -32.18
N LYS A 23 -3.13 -45.89 -33.39
CA LYS A 23 -2.92 -44.44 -33.65
C LYS A 23 -4.12 -43.60 -33.21
N GLU A 24 -5.34 -43.99 -33.59
CA GLU A 24 -6.56 -43.25 -33.27
C GLU A 24 -6.76 -43.12 -31.74
N TYR A 25 -6.54 -44.22 -30.99
CA TYR A 25 -6.62 -44.22 -29.55
C TYR A 25 -5.56 -43.29 -28.92
N LEU A 26 -4.32 -43.35 -29.40
CA LEU A 26 -3.22 -42.50 -28.91
C LEU A 26 -3.43 -41.05 -29.28
N ASP A 27 -3.99 -40.73 -30.44
CA ASP A 27 -4.36 -39.38 -30.83
C ASP A 27 -5.46 -38.81 -29.93
N ALA A 28 -6.49 -39.62 -29.62
CA ALA A 28 -7.55 -39.25 -28.70
C ALA A 28 -7.01 -38.98 -27.28
N LEU A 29 -6.15 -39.87 -26.77
CA LEU A 29 -5.50 -39.71 -25.46
C LEU A 29 -4.64 -38.45 -25.42
N ASN A 30 -3.83 -38.20 -26.43
CA ASN A 30 -3.01 -37.01 -26.53
C ASN A 30 -3.84 -35.71 -26.55
N ASN A 31 -4.98 -35.71 -27.22
CA ASN A 31 -5.89 -34.59 -27.25
C ASN A 31 -6.50 -34.32 -25.85
N ILE A 32 -6.90 -35.36 -25.14
CA ILE A 32 -7.41 -35.22 -23.77
C ILE A 32 -6.32 -34.69 -22.84
N LEU A 33 -5.12 -35.25 -22.90
CA LEU A 33 -4.00 -34.79 -22.09
C LEU A 33 -3.62 -33.32 -22.41
N ARG A 34 -3.63 -32.95 -23.69
CA ARG A 34 -3.37 -31.54 -24.09
C ARG A 34 -4.42 -30.60 -23.55
N LEU A 35 -5.69 -30.97 -23.63
CA LEU A 35 -6.77 -30.15 -23.04
C LEU A 35 -6.63 -30.03 -21.52
N PHE A 36 -6.30 -31.12 -20.84
CA PHE A 36 -6.07 -31.12 -19.40
C PHE A 36 -4.89 -30.23 -19.00
N PHE A 37 -3.75 -30.33 -19.67
CA PHE A 37 -2.58 -29.51 -19.40
C PHE A 37 -2.82 -28.05 -19.75
N ASN A 38 -3.56 -27.74 -20.81
CA ASN A 38 -3.96 -26.37 -21.12
C ASN A 38 -4.83 -25.77 -20.03
N LEU A 39 -5.81 -26.52 -19.52
CA LEU A 39 -6.68 -26.07 -18.44
C LEU A 39 -5.89 -25.86 -17.14
N LEU A 40 -5.02 -26.82 -16.81
CA LEU A 40 -4.15 -26.72 -15.63
C LEU A 40 -3.18 -25.53 -15.72
N SER A 41 -2.53 -25.37 -16.86
CA SER A 41 -1.61 -24.24 -17.10
C SER A 41 -2.34 -22.90 -17.04
N SER A 42 -3.55 -22.81 -17.61
CA SER A 42 -4.38 -21.62 -17.53
C SER A 42 -4.79 -21.30 -16.10
N GLY A 43 -5.21 -22.32 -15.33
CA GLY A 43 -5.57 -22.17 -13.93
C GLY A 43 -4.39 -21.71 -13.06
N ILE A 44 -3.24 -22.37 -13.21
CA ILE A 44 -2.03 -22.00 -12.50
C ILE A 44 -1.57 -20.58 -12.87
N ASN A 45 -1.53 -20.23 -14.17
CA ASN A 45 -1.14 -18.92 -14.62
C ASN A 45 -2.14 -17.81 -14.19
N SER A 46 -3.41 -18.15 -14.01
CA SER A 46 -4.41 -17.25 -13.44
C SER A 46 -4.13 -16.94 -11.96
N VAL A 47 -3.68 -17.95 -11.20
CA VAL A 47 -3.36 -17.78 -9.77
C VAL A 47 -2.00 -17.10 -9.58
N PHE A 48 -1.00 -17.44 -10.40
CA PHE A 48 0.38 -16.98 -10.26
C PHE A 48 0.81 -15.93 -11.30
N GLY A 49 -0.09 -15.47 -12.16
CA GLY A 49 0.18 -14.42 -13.14
C GLY A 49 0.19 -13.02 -12.52
N GLU A 50 0.41 -12.03 -13.38
CA GLU A 50 0.54 -10.61 -13.01
C GLU A 50 -0.56 -10.08 -12.07
N TYR A 51 -1.78 -10.60 -12.18
CA TYR A 51 -2.90 -10.19 -11.34
C TYR A 51 -3.16 -11.13 -10.14
N GLY A 52 -2.73 -12.38 -10.18
CA GLY A 52 -2.92 -13.36 -9.12
C GLY A 52 -1.72 -13.47 -8.18
N GLY A 53 -0.52 -13.48 -8.73
CA GLY A 53 0.74 -13.70 -7.98
C GLY A 53 1.08 -12.66 -6.92
N ARG A 54 0.53 -11.46 -7.02
CA ARG A 54 0.70 -10.41 -6.00
C ARG A 54 0.08 -10.74 -4.63
N PHE A 55 -0.79 -11.73 -4.56
CA PHE A 55 -1.35 -12.23 -3.30
C PHE A 55 -0.46 -13.26 -2.60
N ILE A 56 0.62 -13.71 -3.22
CA ILE A 56 1.60 -14.60 -2.61
C ILE A 56 2.54 -13.80 -1.69
N GLU A 57 2.87 -12.57 -2.10
CA GLU A 57 3.57 -11.59 -1.27
C GLU A 57 2.65 -10.37 -1.14
N SER A 58 1.87 -10.33 -0.05
CA SER A 58 0.96 -9.21 0.19
C SER A 58 1.75 -7.91 0.32
N PRO A 59 1.45 -6.86 -0.47
CA PRO A 59 2.08 -5.57 -0.29
C PRO A 59 1.88 -5.07 1.13
N ASN A 60 2.96 -4.77 1.82
CA ASN A 60 2.93 -4.25 3.17
C ASN A 60 4.10 -3.29 3.40
N ALA A 61 3.92 -2.35 4.31
CA ALA A 61 4.98 -1.42 4.67
C ALA A 61 4.75 -0.85 6.07
N LYS A 62 5.86 -0.48 6.72
CA LYS A 62 5.86 0.31 7.95
C LYS A 62 6.86 1.44 7.79
N PHE A 63 6.36 2.65 7.87
CA PHE A 63 7.12 3.89 7.82
C PHE A 63 7.01 4.63 9.15
N PHE A 64 8.02 5.38 9.50
CA PHE A 64 8.01 6.20 10.72
C PHE A 64 8.89 7.44 10.56
N SER A 65 8.58 8.47 11.33
CA SER A 65 9.41 9.66 11.50
C SER A 65 10.30 9.49 12.72
N THR A 66 11.45 10.13 12.71
CA THR A 66 12.35 10.29 13.88
C THR A 66 12.56 11.76 14.20
N VAL A 67 11.69 12.62 13.69
CA VAL A 67 11.78 14.07 13.85
C VAL A 67 10.40 14.62 14.17
N ASP A 68 10.35 15.51 15.15
CA ASP A 68 9.15 16.27 15.48
C ASP A 68 8.72 17.15 14.30
N GLN A 69 7.42 17.22 14.06
CA GLN A 69 6.85 17.98 12.97
C GLN A 69 5.95 19.08 13.51
N ASN A 70 6.26 20.33 13.18
CA ASN A 70 5.56 21.52 13.65
C ASN A 70 4.92 22.27 12.49
N ALA A 71 3.73 22.83 12.73
CA ALA A 71 3.10 23.76 11.80
C ALA A 71 3.73 25.14 11.95
N SER A 72 4.28 25.70 10.88
CA SER A 72 4.80 27.06 10.89
C SER A 72 3.70 28.14 10.74
N VAL A 73 2.55 27.75 10.18
CA VAL A 73 1.38 28.62 9.96
C VAL A 73 0.11 27.85 10.33
N ILE A 74 -0.75 28.49 11.12
CA ILE A 74 -2.05 27.91 11.50
C ILE A 74 -2.96 27.72 10.29
N ASN A 75 -3.86 26.72 10.38
CA ASN A 75 -4.86 26.42 9.37
C ASN A 75 -4.26 26.17 7.95
N THR A 76 -3.01 25.76 7.92
CA THR A 76 -2.30 25.41 6.69
C THR A 76 -2.06 23.92 6.63
N ALA A 77 -2.29 23.34 5.45
CA ALA A 77 -2.11 21.92 5.20
C ALA A 77 -0.63 21.54 5.12
N TYR A 78 -0.20 20.62 5.96
CA TYR A 78 1.13 19.99 5.93
C TYR A 78 0.98 18.51 5.65
N ALA A 79 1.93 17.92 4.92
CA ALA A 79 2.00 16.49 4.74
C ALA A 79 2.89 15.88 5.83
N LEU A 80 2.43 14.82 6.48
CA LEU A 80 3.25 14.04 7.41
C LEU A 80 4.47 13.45 6.70
N GLN A 81 5.61 13.54 7.35
CA GLN A 81 6.90 13.07 6.85
C GLN A 81 7.26 11.72 7.48
N PHE A 82 7.85 10.85 6.67
CA PHE A 82 8.29 9.50 7.08
C PHE A 82 9.71 9.28 6.57
N GLU A 83 10.73 9.65 7.35
CA GLU A 83 12.12 9.57 6.92
C GLU A 83 12.61 8.13 6.82
N ASN A 84 12.04 7.23 7.63
CA ASN A 84 12.51 5.88 7.80
C ASN A 84 11.50 4.83 7.30
N THR A 85 12.05 3.74 6.79
CA THR A 85 11.30 2.55 6.40
C THR A 85 11.80 1.38 7.22
N TYR A 86 10.92 0.78 8.03
CA TYR A 86 11.21 -0.45 8.74
C TYR A 86 10.94 -1.68 7.88
N LEU A 87 9.84 -1.65 7.15
CA LEU A 87 9.40 -2.70 6.24
C LEU A 87 8.81 -2.03 4.99
N GLY A 88 9.12 -2.54 3.82
CA GLY A 88 8.59 -2.01 2.56
C GLY A 88 8.62 -3.08 1.49
N GLU A 89 7.49 -3.79 1.32
CA GLU A 89 7.29 -4.76 0.26
C GLU A 89 6.25 -4.21 -0.71
N ALA A 90 6.67 -3.91 -1.93
CA ALA A 90 5.85 -3.32 -2.99
C ALA A 90 5.16 -1.98 -2.63
N ILE A 91 5.58 -1.32 -1.54
CA ILE A 91 5.15 0.03 -1.15
C ILE A 91 6.38 0.81 -0.73
N SER A 92 6.53 2.03 -1.22
CA SER A 92 7.65 2.92 -0.89
C SER A 92 7.17 4.29 -0.44
N VAL A 93 8.02 4.99 0.31
CA VAL A 93 7.82 6.40 0.62
C VAL A 93 8.79 7.22 -0.21
N THR A 94 8.28 8.23 -0.90
CA THR A 94 9.02 9.07 -1.85
C THR A 94 8.79 10.57 -1.57
N GLY A 95 9.50 11.41 -2.32
CA GLY A 95 9.42 12.87 -2.18
C GLY A 95 10.63 13.45 -1.44
N SER A 96 10.70 14.78 -1.42
CA SER A 96 11.66 15.55 -0.62
C SER A 96 10.92 16.79 -0.07
N PRO A 97 10.48 16.75 1.20
CA PRO A 97 10.59 15.65 2.17
C PRO A 97 9.81 14.39 1.77
N LYS A 98 10.08 13.25 2.43
CA LYS A 98 9.43 11.95 2.18
C LYS A 98 8.01 11.95 2.76
N THR A 99 7.03 12.28 1.94
CA THR A 99 5.61 12.37 2.35
C THR A 99 4.68 11.46 1.54
N ARG A 100 5.16 10.94 0.38
CA ARG A 100 4.35 10.25 -0.62
C ARG A 100 4.47 8.76 -0.49
N ILE A 101 3.44 8.11 0.01
CA ILE A 101 3.35 6.66 0.10
C ILE A 101 2.84 6.14 -1.26
N THR A 102 3.68 5.36 -1.94
CA THR A 102 3.47 4.94 -3.33
C THR A 102 3.48 3.42 -3.42
N PRO A 103 2.32 2.78 -3.60
CA PRO A 103 2.25 1.36 -3.93
C PRO A 103 2.71 1.08 -5.37
N THR A 104 3.36 -0.06 -5.57
CA THR A 104 3.79 -0.51 -6.90
C THR A 104 2.62 -1.00 -7.75
N HIS A 105 1.59 -1.57 -7.12
CA HIS A 105 0.46 -2.19 -7.79
C HIS A 105 -0.85 -1.46 -7.50
N SER A 106 -1.78 -1.48 -8.45
CA SER A 106 -3.16 -1.05 -8.20
C SER A 106 -3.85 -2.00 -7.22
N GLY A 107 -4.66 -1.47 -6.32
CA GLY A 107 -5.40 -2.27 -5.35
C GLY A 107 -6.06 -1.46 -4.27
N VAL A 108 -6.80 -2.16 -3.43
CA VAL A 108 -7.40 -1.60 -2.23
C VAL A 108 -6.43 -1.82 -1.06
N TYR A 109 -6.02 -0.73 -0.44
CA TYR A 109 -5.05 -0.72 0.65
C TYR A 109 -5.69 -0.24 1.94
N ASN A 110 -5.36 -0.89 3.04
CA ASN A 110 -5.70 -0.44 4.37
C ASN A 110 -4.49 0.28 4.99
N PHE A 111 -4.72 1.44 5.56
CA PHE A 111 -3.71 2.26 6.22
C PHE A 111 -4.06 2.45 7.69
N GLU A 112 -3.05 2.36 8.50
CA GLU A 112 -3.14 2.67 9.92
C GLU A 112 -2.07 3.69 10.26
N LEU A 113 -2.47 4.79 10.90
CA LEU A 113 -1.62 5.84 11.40
C LEU A 113 -1.73 5.89 12.92
N SER A 114 -0.60 5.99 13.59
CA SER A 114 -0.53 6.36 14.99
C SER A 114 0.43 7.53 15.12
N VAL A 115 -0.01 8.59 15.77
CA VAL A 115 0.79 9.78 16.05
C VAL A 115 0.58 10.20 17.50
N GLU A 116 1.64 10.65 18.13
CA GLU A 116 1.56 11.38 19.39
C GLU A 116 1.52 12.88 19.09
N LEU A 117 0.64 13.57 19.78
CA LEU A 117 0.45 15.02 19.67
C LEU A 117 0.74 15.65 21.00
N THR A 118 1.63 16.63 20.99
CA THR A 118 1.93 17.42 22.18
C THR A 118 1.50 18.89 21.99
N SER A 119 1.12 19.54 23.10
CA SER A 119 0.69 20.93 23.11
C SER A 119 1.38 21.72 24.20
N SER A 120 2.02 22.82 23.84
CA SER A 120 2.49 23.84 24.79
C SER A 120 1.52 25.02 24.92
N SER A 121 0.37 25.00 24.26
CA SER A 121 -0.68 26.02 24.37
C SER A 121 -1.36 26.01 25.73
N ALA A 122 -1.83 27.16 26.21
CA ALA A 122 -2.53 27.27 27.48
C ALA A 122 -3.93 26.65 27.47
N SER A 123 -4.52 26.45 26.31
CA SER A 123 -5.86 25.88 26.12
C SER A 123 -5.86 24.75 25.10
N ALA A 124 -6.91 23.93 25.12
CA ALA A 124 -7.10 22.88 24.14
C ALA A 124 -7.12 23.43 22.70
N LYS A 125 -6.55 22.67 21.76
CA LYS A 125 -6.37 23.06 20.37
C LYS A 125 -6.82 21.96 19.43
N GLU A 126 -7.21 22.37 18.24
CA GLU A 126 -7.73 21.46 17.21
C GLU A 126 -6.64 21.07 16.22
N VAL A 127 -6.59 19.76 15.91
CA VAL A 127 -5.75 19.19 14.85
C VAL A 127 -6.65 18.39 13.91
N SER A 128 -6.57 18.72 12.65
CA SER A 128 -7.29 17.97 11.61
C SER A 128 -6.34 17.08 10.84
N PHE A 129 -6.77 15.84 10.57
CA PHE A 129 -6.07 14.89 9.69
C PHE A 129 -6.97 14.48 8.53
N TRP A 130 -6.39 14.31 7.34
CA TRP A 130 -7.11 13.79 6.17
C TRP A 130 -6.14 13.14 5.18
N VAL A 131 -6.70 12.52 4.15
CA VAL A 131 -5.94 11.84 3.10
C VAL A 131 -5.98 12.66 1.82
N ARG A 132 -4.83 12.78 1.17
CA ARG A 132 -4.65 13.37 -0.16
C ARG A 132 -4.13 12.30 -1.10
N ARG A 133 -4.71 12.19 -2.30
CA ARG A 133 -4.27 11.28 -3.35
C ARG A 133 -3.79 12.07 -4.56
N SER A 134 -2.55 11.88 -4.96
CA SER A 134 -1.94 12.54 -6.13
C SER A 134 -2.20 14.06 -6.17
N GLY A 135 -2.10 14.72 -5.01
CA GLY A 135 -2.28 16.17 -4.85
C GLY A 135 -3.73 16.64 -4.64
N VAL A 136 -4.72 15.73 -4.62
CA VAL A 136 -6.14 16.06 -4.45
C VAL A 136 -6.67 15.48 -3.13
N ASP A 137 -7.28 16.31 -2.30
CA ASP A 137 -7.87 15.89 -1.03
C ASP A 137 -9.08 14.97 -1.27
N ILE A 138 -9.15 13.89 -0.51
CA ILE A 138 -10.23 12.91 -0.63
C ILE A 138 -11.35 13.27 0.32
N ALA A 139 -12.54 13.46 -0.22
CA ALA A 139 -13.73 13.77 0.56
C ALA A 139 -14.03 12.68 1.61
N ASN A 140 -14.57 13.10 2.77
CA ASN A 140 -14.98 12.24 3.88
C ASN A 140 -13.83 11.47 4.56
N THR A 141 -12.58 11.86 4.35
CA THR A 141 -11.42 11.30 5.06
C THR A 141 -10.99 12.16 6.26
N GLY A 142 -11.57 13.34 6.42
CA GLY A 142 -11.22 14.26 7.52
C GLY A 142 -11.55 13.71 8.90
N ARG A 143 -10.64 13.90 9.85
CA ARG A 143 -10.81 13.63 11.29
C ARG A 143 -10.30 14.82 12.05
N LEU A 144 -11.10 15.27 13.01
CA LEU A 144 -10.75 16.32 13.96
C LEU A 144 -10.37 15.65 15.28
N HIS A 145 -9.25 16.08 15.85
CA HIS A 145 -8.80 15.71 17.18
C HIS A 145 -8.55 16.97 18.00
N VAL A 146 -8.82 16.90 19.30
CA VAL A 146 -8.61 18.03 20.22
C VAL A 146 -7.52 17.63 21.19
N VAL A 147 -6.38 18.33 21.11
CA VAL A 147 -5.24 18.14 22.02
C VAL A 147 -5.43 19.02 23.23
N SER A 148 -5.26 18.45 24.41
CA SER A 148 -5.35 19.18 25.70
C SER A 148 -4.28 20.26 25.77
N GLY A 149 -4.60 21.39 26.41
CA GLY A 149 -3.64 22.48 26.59
C GLY A 149 -2.65 22.22 27.73
N SER A 150 -1.65 23.10 27.85
CA SER A 150 -0.70 23.17 28.97
C SER A 150 0.11 21.90 29.22
N GLY A 151 0.83 21.43 28.21
CA GLY A 151 1.64 20.21 28.26
C GLY A 151 0.82 18.95 28.03
N GLY A 152 -0.36 19.09 27.37
CA GLY A 152 -1.17 17.94 26.98
C GLY A 152 -0.42 17.05 25.99
N VAL A 153 -0.51 15.75 26.20
CA VAL A 153 -0.02 14.68 25.31
C VAL A 153 -1.18 13.80 24.99
N ASP A 154 -1.45 13.61 23.71
CA ASP A 154 -2.56 12.80 23.23
C ASP A 154 -2.13 11.87 22.11
N ASP A 155 -2.52 10.61 22.18
CA ASP A 155 -2.36 9.64 21.11
C ASP A 155 -3.53 9.70 20.13
N PHE A 156 -3.22 9.85 18.85
CA PHE A 156 -4.22 9.84 17.80
C PHE A 156 -4.02 8.65 16.86
N GLY A 157 -5.04 7.81 16.78
CA GLY A 157 -5.11 6.68 15.83
C GLY A 157 -6.04 7.00 14.66
N TYR A 158 -5.61 6.73 13.45
CA TYR A 158 -6.40 6.94 12.25
C TYR A 158 -6.24 5.76 11.28
N SER A 159 -7.35 5.12 10.93
CA SER A 159 -7.36 4.06 9.93
C SER A 159 -8.32 4.38 8.79
N PHE A 160 -7.95 3.99 7.58
CA PHE A 160 -8.77 4.17 6.39
C PHE A 160 -8.41 3.14 5.33
N THR A 161 -9.38 2.86 4.46
CA THR A 161 -9.19 1.99 3.29
C THR A 161 -9.42 2.79 2.03
N ILE A 162 -8.53 2.63 1.05
CA ILE A 162 -8.57 3.40 -0.20
C ILE A 162 -8.13 2.56 -1.40
N ASP A 163 -8.80 2.76 -2.53
CA ASP A 163 -8.35 2.25 -3.82
C ASP A 163 -7.29 3.18 -4.43
N ILE A 164 -6.14 2.59 -4.79
CA ILE A 164 -5.01 3.32 -5.37
C ILE A 164 -4.59 2.62 -6.65
N GLN A 165 -4.45 3.38 -7.73
CA GLN A 165 -3.95 2.88 -8.99
C GLN A 165 -2.42 2.94 -9.04
N ALA A 166 -1.78 2.03 -9.77
CA ALA A 166 -0.33 2.06 -9.98
C ALA A 166 0.13 3.44 -10.48
N GLY A 167 1.18 3.97 -9.86
CA GLY A 167 1.70 5.31 -10.15
C GLY A 167 1.01 6.46 -9.40
N GLN A 168 -0.08 6.20 -8.68
CA GLN A 168 -0.64 7.15 -7.72
C GLN A 168 0.08 7.03 -6.38
N TYR A 169 0.05 8.12 -5.60
CA TYR A 169 0.53 8.14 -4.23
C TYR A 169 -0.51 8.74 -3.30
N ILE A 170 -0.40 8.45 -2.03
CA ILE A 170 -1.14 9.14 -0.98
C ILE A 170 -0.21 9.95 -0.09
N GLU A 171 -0.74 11.00 0.48
CA GLU A 171 -0.14 11.79 1.57
C GLU A 171 -1.13 11.86 2.71
N LEU A 172 -0.64 11.69 3.93
CA LEU A 172 -1.39 11.94 5.14
C LEU A 172 -1.19 13.41 5.50
N MET A 173 -2.28 14.17 5.44
CA MET A 173 -2.27 15.61 5.65
C MET A 173 -2.71 15.93 7.06
N TRP A 174 -2.18 17.00 7.61
CA TRP A 174 -2.62 17.57 8.88
C TRP A 174 -2.61 19.10 8.86
N ALA A 175 -3.40 19.70 9.72
CA ALA A 175 -3.44 21.12 9.98
C ALA A 175 -3.86 21.35 11.43
N THR A 176 -3.43 22.46 12.01
CA THR A 176 -3.79 22.85 13.38
C THR A 176 -4.16 24.34 13.43
N ASP A 177 -4.96 24.70 14.41
CA ASP A 177 -5.32 26.10 14.74
C ASP A 177 -4.28 26.81 15.62
N ASP A 178 -3.19 26.10 16.03
CA ASP A 178 -2.13 26.66 16.86
C ASP A 178 -0.75 26.11 16.49
N THR A 179 0.25 26.97 16.38
CA THR A 179 1.64 26.60 16.07
C THR A 179 2.39 25.96 17.23
N ASN A 180 1.81 25.91 18.43
CA ASN A 180 2.37 25.24 19.60
C ASN A 180 1.96 23.77 19.70
N ILE A 181 1.37 23.21 18.64
CA ILE A 181 1.11 21.79 18.50
C ILE A 181 2.25 21.14 17.74
N THR A 182 2.73 20.03 18.25
CA THR A 182 3.77 19.19 17.65
C THR A 182 3.22 17.80 17.39
N VAL A 183 3.47 17.26 16.19
CA VAL A 183 3.43 15.82 15.94
C VAL A 183 4.77 15.27 16.41
N ASP A 184 4.75 14.63 17.55
CA ASP A 184 5.94 14.28 18.33
C ASP A 184 6.53 12.92 17.92
N TYR A 185 7.84 12.81 18.04
CA TYR A 185 8.57 11.56 17.88
C TYR A 185 8.92 10.99 19.26
N GLN A 186 8.49 9.77 19.50
CA GLN A 186 8.90 9.01 20.68
C GLN A 186 9.98 7.97 20.31
N ALA A 187 11.10 7.98 21.02
CA ALA A 187 12.24 7.10 20.80
C ALA A 187 12.02 5.67 21.36
#